data_f79e6bc195aa84b7b05998f63a47c344
#
_entry.id   f79e6bc195aa84b7b05998f63a47c344
#
_cell.length_a   1.000
_cell.length_b   1.000
_cell.length_c   1.000
_cell.angle_alpha   90.00
_cell.angle_beta   90.00
_cell.angle_gamma   90.00
#
_symmetry.space_group_name_H-M   'P 1'
#
loop_
_entity.id
_entity.type
_entity.pdbx_description
1 polymer ?
#
loop_
_entity_poly.entity_id
_entity_poly.type
_entity_poly.pdbx_seq_one_letter_code
_entity_poly.pdbx_strand_id
1 'polypeptide(L)'
;TDKKGRAYTSDYEVTCEGDVIKIDFKSLMNEQMLSQMGDVEMDISGTDVELPNNLSVGQELPDANMEVKMKMGGGINMNTNIETLNRKVEKKESVTTPAGTFDCYVIYSETKTKMMMTNQTFPSRIWLAEGVGMIKQESYNKNGKLMGSMVLTKYSK
;
A
#
# COMPACT_ATOMS: atom_id res chain seq x y z
N THR A 1 -12.65 3.96 -0.20
CA THR A 1 -13.79 4.05 0.74
C THR A 1 -13.80 2.85 1.67
N ASP A 2 -14.12 3.07 2.95
CA ASP A 2 -14.27 2.02 3.94
C ASP A 2 -15.63 1.29 3.84
N LYS A 3 -15.85 0.28 4.69
CA LYS A 3 -17.13 -0.46 4.76
C LYS A 3 -18.35 0.40 5.10
N LYS A 4 -18.16 1.63 5.57
CA LYS A 4 -19.22 2.61 5.91
C LYS A 4 -19.42 3.64 4.80
N GLY A 5 -18.77 3.48 3.65
CA GLY A 5 -18.86 4.41 2.51
C GLY A 5 -18.12 5.74 2.71
N ARG A 6 -17.27 5.86 3.75
CA ARG A 6 -16.49 7.08 3.99
C ARG A 6 -15.33 7.14 3.01
N ALA A 7 -15.17 8.29 2.35
CA ALA A 7 -14.03 8.57 1.48
C ALA A 7 -12.92 9.25 2.29
N TYR A 8 -11.69 8.82 2.03
CA TYR A 8 -10.47 9.41 2.59
C TYR A 8 -9.59 9.83 1.43
N THR A 9 -8.91 10.95 1.58
CA THR A 9 -7.90 11.44 0.65
C THR A 9 -6.55 11.30 1.35
N SER A 10 -5.56 10.78 0.65
CA SER A 10 -4.17 10.75 1.09
C SER A 10 -3.28 11.07 -0.10
N ASP A 11 -2.25 11.86 0.15
CA ASP A 11 -1.17 12.11 -0.79
C ASP A 11 -0.06 11.10 -0.50
N TYR A 12 0.58 10.58 -1.52
CA TYR A 12 1.71 9.67 -1.37
C TYR A 12 2.85 10.13 -2.27
N GLU A 13 4.07 9.95 -1.77
CA GLU A 13 5.28 10.32 -2.48
C GLU A 13 5.86 9.11 -3.21
N VAL A 14 6.22 9.33 -4.47
CA VAL A 14 6.82 8.32 -5.33
C VAL A 14 8.15 8.86 -5.84
N THR A 15 9.23 8.17 -5.56
CA THR A 15 10.56 8.49 -6.04
C THR A 15 10.95 7.52 -7.15
N CYS A 16 11.46 8.06 -8.26
CA CYS A 16 12.02 7.26 -9.35
C CYS A 16 13.54 7.28 -9.25
N GLU A 17 14.14 6.13 -8.96
CA GLU A 17 15.60 5.96 -8.93
C GLU A 17 16.02 4.95 -10.01
N GLY A 18 16.54 5.47 -11.14
CA GLY A 18 16.90 4.63 -12.30
C GLY A 18 15.70 3.86 -12.83
N ASP A 19 15.78 2.53 -12.84
CA ASP A 19 14.75 1.63 -13.34
C ASP A 19 13.78 1.13 -12.25
N VAL A 20 13.78 1.76 -11.07
CA VAL A 20 12.95 1.36 -9.93
C VAL A 20 12.12 2.54 -9.44
N ILE A 21 10.84 2.28 -9.24
CA ILE A 21 9.93 3.17 -8.52
C ILE A 21 9.94 2.75 -7.05
N LYS A 22 10.22 3.69 -6.17
CA LYS A 22 10.13 3.51 -4.72
C LYS A 22 8.93 4.27 -4.18
N ILE A 23 8.13 3.60 -3.38
CA ILE A 23 7.00 4.21 -2.68
C ILE A 23 7.38 4.35 -1.22
N ASP A 24 7.44 5.58 -0.72
CA ASP A 24 7.67 5.84 0.70
C ASP A 24 6.46 5.38 1.52
N PHE A 25 6.69 4.44 2.41
CA PHE A 25 5.64 3.92 3.29
C PHE A 25 5.04 4.97 4.23
N LYS A 26 5.81 5.98 4.63
CA LYS A 26 5.30 7.06 5.50
C LYS A 26 4.20 7.84 4.78
N SER A 27 4.38 8.06 3.48
CA SER A 27 3.40 8.75 2.64
C SER A 27 2.11 7.96 2.43
N LEU A 28 2.13 6.63 2.60
CA LEU A 28 0.92 5.79 2.52
C LEU A 28 0.06 5.87 3.78
N MET A 29 0.58 6.43 4.88
CA MET A 29 -0.18 6.64 6.11
C MET A 29 -1.05 7.88 5.99
N ASN A 30 -2.36 7.69 6.09
CA ASN A 30 -3.33 8.78 6.02
C ASN A 30 -3.11 9.77 7.19
N GLU A 31 -2.95 11.08 6.87
CA GLU A 31 -2.81 12.17 7.87
C GLU A 31 -3.93 12.15 8.92
N GLN A 32 -5.14 11.75 8.52
CA GLN A 32 -6.27 11.64 9.43
C GLN A 32 -6.10 10.47 10.42
N MET A 33 -5.41 9.42 10.02
CA MET A 33 -5.03 8.32 10.91
C MET A 33 -3.95 8.79 11.89
N LEU A 34 -2.99 9.57 11.41
CA LEU A 34 -1.94 10.19 12.24
C LEU A 34 -2.53 11.22 13.22
N SER A 35 -3.44 12.08 12.78
CA SER A 35 -4.09 13.09 13.63
C SER A 35 -5.00 12.50 14.72
N GLN A 36 -5.57 11.33 14.51
CA GLN A 36 -6.37 10.61 15.51
C GLN A 36 -5.51 9.93 16.59
N MET A 37 -4.22 9.76 16.34
CA MET A 37 -3.29 9.16 17.29
C MET A 37 -2.77 10.17 18.34
N GLY A 38 -3.02 11.48 18.17
CA GLY A 38 -2.54 12.53 19.07
C GLY A 38 -1.01 12.70 19.03
N ASP A 39 -0.41 13.13 20.16
CA ASP A 39 1.05 13.29 20.31
C ASP A 39 1.74 11.91 20.45
N VAL A 40 1.77 11.15 19.36
CA VAL A 40 2.47 9.86 19.29
C VAL A 40 3.78 10.07 18.53
N GLU A 41 4.91 9.84 19.21
CA GLU A 41 6.18 9.72 18.51
C GLU A 41 6.18 8.40 17.70
N MET A 42 6.38 8.53 16.38
CA MET A 42 6.41 7.40 15.48
C MET A 42 7.76 7.32 14.79
N ASP A 43 8.43 6.18 14.95
CA ASP A 43 9.64 5.83 14.22
C ASP A 43 9.31 4.71 13.24
N ILE A 44 9.51 5.00 11.94
CA ILE A 44 9.22 4.06 10.85
C ILE A 44 10.54 3.76 10.15
N SER A 45 10.90 2.49 10.13
CA SER A 45 12.07 1.97 9.45
C SER A 45 11.72 0.73 8.61
N GLY A 46 12.54 0.42 7.62
CA GLY A 46 12.33 -0.77 6.79
C GLY A 46 12.84 -0.58 5.37
N THR A 47 12.41 -1.49 4.49
CA THR A 47 12.72 -1.45 3.05
C THR A 47 11.54 -0.85 2.31
N ASP A 48 11.81 0.05 1.37
CA ASP A 48 10.79 0.60 0.47
C ASP A 48 10.15 -0.50 -0.37
N VAL A 49 8.90 -0.27 -0.79
CA VAL A 49 8.26 -1.12 -1.79
C VAL A 49 8.85 -0.78 -3.15
N GLU A 50 9.77 -1.62 -3.61
CA GLU A 50 10.37 -1.47 -4.93
C GLU A 50 9.46 -2.03 -6.02
N LEU A 51 9.32 -1.26 -7.09
CA LEU A 51 8.58 -1.62 -8.30
C LEU A 51 9.48 -1.36 -9.51
N PRO A 52 9.97 -2.42 -10.18
CA PRO A 52 10.73 -2.27 -11.43
C PRO A 52 9.89 -1.60 -12.52
N ASN A 53 10.49 -0.73 -13.32
CA ASN A 53 9.82 -0.08 -14.45
C ASN A 53 9.41 -1.07 -15.56
N ASN A 54 10.11 -2.20 -15.69
CA ASN A 54 9.86 -3.23 -16.69
C ASN A 54 9.11 -4.42 -16.09
N LEU A 55 7.82 -4.24 -15.79
CA LEU A 55 6.98 -5.32 -15.27
C LEU A 55 6.59 -6.30 -16.37
N SER A 56 6.57 -7.59 -16.04
CA SER A 56 6.07 -8.66 -16.91
C SER A 56 5.14 -9.59 -16.14
N VAL A 57 4.12 -10.11 -16.82
CA VAL A 57 3.16 -11.05 -16.21
C VAL A 57 3.90 -12.32 -15.78
N GLY A 58 3.64 -12.74 -14.54
CA GLY A 58 4.31 -13.87 -13.91
C GLY A 58 5.58 -13.51 -13.13
N GLN A 59 6.06 -12.28 -13.22
CA GLN A 59 7.24 -11.81 -12.49
C GLN A 59 6.97 -11.80 -10.98
N GLU A 60 7.90 -12.36 -10.22
CA GLU A 60 7.95 -12.22 -8.76
C GLU A 60 8.71 -10.95 -8.41
N LEU A 61 8.25 -10.24 -7.39
CA LEU A 61 8.84 -8.99 -6.93
C LEU A 61 9.44 -9.18 -5.53
N PRO A 62 10.48 -8.42 -5.17
CA PRO A 62 11.08 -8.50 -3.85
C PRO A 62 10.06 -8.27 -2.73
N ASP A 63 10.20 -8.98 -1.64
CA ASP A 63 9.47 -8.73 -0.42
C ASP A 63 9.89 -7.38 0.20
N ALA A 64 8.96 -6.75 0.92
CA ALA A 64 9.23 -5.52 1.65
C ALA A 64 8.86 -5.69 3.13
N ASN A 65 9.60 -5.01 3.99
CA ASN A 65 9.43 -5.06 5.44
C ASN A 65 9.42 -3.65 6.00
N MET A 66 8.46 -3.36 6.88
CA MET A 66 8.35 -2.10 7.59
C MET A 66 8.16 -2.35 9.08
N GLU A 67 8.98 -1.71 9.89
CA GLU A 67 8.83 -1.68 11.35
C GLU A 67 8.31 -0.30 11.78
N VAL A 68 7.20 -0.29 12.51
CA VAL A 68 6.59 0.92 13.07
C VAL A 68 6.70 0.85 14.59
N LYS A 69 7.51 1.72 15.17
CA LYS A 69 7.62 1.91 16.62
C LYS A 69 6.81 3.13 17.02
N MET A 70 5.83 2.94 17.88
CA MET A 70 4.99 4.02 18.41
C MET A 70 5.23 4.16 19.91
N LYS A 71 5.54 5.38 20.34
CA LYS A 71 5.58 5.77 21.75
C LYS A 71 4.34 6.59 22.08
N MET A 72 3.46 6.02 22.87
CA MET A 72 2.25 6.70 23.34
C MET A 72 2.53 7.42 24.68
N GLY A 73 1.80 8.49 24.93
CA GLY A 73 1.84 9.18 26.23
C GLY A 73 1.57 8.18 27.37
N GLY A 74 2.33 8.28 28.48
CA GLY A 74 2.25 7.32 29.59
C GLY A 74 3.27 6.16 29.52
N GLY A 75 4.23 6.20 28.58
CA GLY A 75 5.34 5.23 28.51
C GLY A 75 4.98 3.89 27.84
N ILE A 76 3.86 3.82 27.14
CA ILE A 76 3.48 2.61 26.39
C ILE A 76 4.19 2.63 25.03
N ASN A 77 5.05 1.63 24.81
CA ASN A 77 5.70 1.41 23.53
C ASN A 77 4.97 0.29 22.77
N MET A 78 4.52 0.58 21.56
CA MET A 78 3.98 -0.41 20.63
C MET A 78 4.94 -0.57 19.46
N ASN A 79 5.25 -1.82 19.14
CA ASN A 79 6.04 -2.19 17.97
C ASN A 79 5.16 -3.04 17.04
N THR A 80 5.07 -2.61 15.78
CA THR A 80 4.32 -3.31 14.75
C THR A 80 5.25 -3.59 13.59
N ASN A 81 5.37 -4.87 13.23
CA ASN A 81 6.09 -5.29 12.03
C ASN A 81 5.07 -5.61 10.92
N ILE A 82 5.29 -5.01 9.75
CA ILE A 82 4.47 -5.19 8.56
C ILE A 82 5.37 -5.76 7.47
N GLU A 83 5.07 -6.98 7.06
CA GLU A 83 5.77 -7.67 5.98
C GLU A 83 4.85 -7.72 4.75
N THR A 84 5.35 -7.32 3.59
CA THR A 84 4.66 -7.45 2.30
C THR A 84 5.35 -8.56 1.51
N LEU A 85 4.69 -9.70 1.41
CA LEU A 85 5.23 -10.97 0.92
C LEU A 85 4.48 -11.44 -0.32
N ASN A 86 5.03 -12.47 -0.97
CA ASN A 86 4.39 -13.16 -2.10
C ASN A 86 3.96 -12.21 -3.22
N ARG A 87 4.80 -11.21 -3.49
CA ARG A 87 4.53 -10.17 -4.47
C ARG A 87 4.72 -10.71 -5.89
N LYS A 88 3.66 -10.64 -6.70
CA LYS A 88 3.67 -11.18 -8.07
C LYS A 88 2.82 -10.36 -9.02
N VAL A 89 3.31 -10.17 -10.24
CA VAL A 89 2.51 -9.61 -11.33
C VAL A 89 1.58 -10.68 -11.87
N GLU A 90 0.28 -10.61 -11.52
CA GLU A 90 -0.70 -11.64 -11.90
C GLU A 90 -1.11 -11.55 -13.37
N LYS A 91 -1.37 -10.33 -13.84
CA LYS A 91 -1.92 -10.08 -15.20
C LYS A 91 -1.73 -8.64 -15.63
N LYS A 92 -2.07 -8.37 -16.89
CA LYS A 92 -2.29 -7.02 -17.42
C LYS A 92 -3.75 -6.87 -17.81
N GLU A 93 -4.39 -5.76 -17.41
CA GLU A 93 -5.77 -5.46 -17.77
C GLU A 93 -6.03 -3.96 -17.83
N SER A 94 -7.03 -3.54 -18.59
CA SER A 94 -7.46 -2.15 -18.68
C SER A 94 -8.47 -1.84 -17.59
N VAL A 95 -8.27 -0.72 -16.87
CA VAL A 95 -9.11 -0.28 -15.74
C VAL A 95 -9.63 1.12 -16.00
N THR A 96 -10.95 1.29 -15.86
CA THR A 96 -11.60 2.60 -15.96
C THR A 96 -11.91 3.15 -14.57
N THR A 97 -11.49 4.38 -14.32
CA THR A 97 -11.73 5.15 -13.09
C THR A 97 -12.28 6.53 -13.45
N PRO A 98 -12.69 7.37 -12.50
CA PRO A 98 -13.06 8.76 -12.79
C PRO A 98 -11.94 9.58 -13.43
N ALA A 99 -10.67 9.19 -13.25
CA ALA A 99 -9.51 9.84 -13.87
C ALA A 99 -9.27 9.44 -15.33
N GLY A 100 -9.93 8.39 -15.82
CA GLY A 100 -9.76 7.88 -17.19
C GLY A 100 -9.60 6.35 -17.23
N THR A 101 -9.23 5.85 -18.41
CA THR A 101 -8.95 4.43 -18.66
C THR A 101 -7.45 4.21 -18.81
N PHE A 102 -6.91 3.22 -18.12
CA PHE A 102 -5.48 2.94 -18.02
C PHE A 102 -5.21 1.45 -18.21
N ASP A 103 -4.17 1.12 -18.97
CA ASP A 103 -3.63 -0.24 -19.04
C ASP A 103 -2.71 -0.48 -17.85
N CYS A 104 -3.08 -1.44 -17.01
CA CYS A 104 -2.44 -1.68 -15.72
C CYS A 104 -1.85 -3.07 -15.61
N TYR A 105 -0.70 -3.16 -14.96
CA TYR A 105 -0.24 -4.41 -14.37
C TYR A 105 -0.91 -4.61 -13.02
N VAL A 106 -1.42 -5.80 -12.78
CA VAL A 106 -2.03 -6.19 -11.51
C VAL A 106 -1.02 -6.93 -10.68
N ILE A 107 -0.65 -6.35 -9.55
CA ILE A 107 0.30 -6.95 -8.60
C ILE A 107 -0.48 -7.46 -7.40
N TYR A 108 -0.37 -8.76 -7.17
CA TYR A 108 -0.81 -9.41 -5.94
C TYR A 108 0.26 -9.30 -4.88
N SER A 109 -0.15 -9.14 -3.63
CA SER A 109 0.72 -9.24 -2.46
C SER A 109 -0.06 -9.66 -1.22
N GLU A 110 0.65 -10.16 -0.22
CA GLU A 110 0.12 -10.48 1.11
C GLU A 110 0.79 -9.57 2.13
N THR A 111 -0.02 -8.75 2.81
CA THR A 111 0.45 -7.93 3.93
C THR A 111 0.24 -8.71 5.22
N LYS A 112 1.34 -9.03 5.89
CA LYS A 112 1.37 -9.71 7.17
C LYS A 112 1.68 -8.72 8.27
N THR A 113 0.74 -8.52 9.17
CA THR A 113 0.92 -7.61 10.30
C THR A 113 1.08 -8.41 11.56
N LYS A 114 2.19 -8.17 12.27
CA LYS A 114 2.52 -8.75 13.57
C LYS A 114 2.33 -7.68 14.63
N MET A 115 1.29 -7.81 15.43
CA MET A 115 0.99 -6.88 16.52
C MET A 115 0.81 -7.69 17.80
N MET A 116 1.71 -7.52 18.77
CA MET A 116 1.73 -8.20 20.07
C MET A 116 1.51 -9.73 19.99
N MET A 117 0.25 -10.20 20.09
CA MET A 117 -0.12 -11.63 20.12
C MET A 117 -0.92 -12.08 18.88
N THR A 118 -1.17 -11.20 17.93
CA THR A 118 -1.98 -11.51 16.74
C THR A 118 -1.17 -11.36 15.45
N ASN A 119 -1.16 -12.42 14.66
CA ASN A 119 -0.67 -12.39 13.29
C ASN A 119 -1.88 -12.34 12.36
N GLN A 120 -1.95 -11.32 11.53
CA GLN A 120 -3.00 -11.20 10.51
C GLN A 120 -2.37 -11.08 9.14
N THR A 121 -2.95 -11.77 8.17
CA THR A 121 -2.53 -11.71 6.77
C THR A 121 -3.69 -11.19 5.94
N PHE A 122 -3.42 -10.16 5.15
CA PHE A 122 -4.38 -9.50 4.28
C PHE A 122 -3.88 -9.56 2.84
N PRO A 123 -4.54 -10.33 1.97
CA PRO A 123 -4.27 -10.26 0.54
C PRO A 123 -4.65 -8.89 -0.01
N SER A 124 -3.88 -8.39 -0.96
CA SER A 124 -4.14 -7.13 -1.66
C SER A 124 -3.78 -7.23 -3.14
N ARG A 125 -4.38 -6.36 -3.94
CA ARG A 125 -4.05 -6.13 -5.35
C ARG A 125 -3.88 -4.66 -5.61
N ILE A 126 -2.84 -4.34 -6.38
CA ILE A 126 -2.55 -2.99 -6.84
C ILE A 126 -2.54 -3.01 -8.36
N TRP A 127 -3.22 -2.05 -8.97
CA TRP A 127 -3.21 -1.80 -10.41
C TRP A 127 -2.30 -0.62 -10.70
N LEU A 128 -1.20 -0.89 -11.38
CA LEU A 128 -0.19 0.11 -11.75
C LEU A 128 -0.19 0.35 -13.25
N ALA A 129 -0.32 1.62 -13.63
CA ALA A 129 -0.14 2.06 -15.02
C ALA A 129 1.23 2.73 -15.18
N GLU A 130 1.93 2.37 -16.26
CA GLU A 130 3.23 2.93 -16.60
C GLU A 130 3.14 4.45 -16.81
N GLY A 131 4.05 5.20 -16.20
CA GLY A 131 4.09 6.66 -16.28
C GLY A 131 2.98 7.40 -15.54
N VAL A 132 2.09 6.69 -14.84
CA VAL A 132 0.99 7.29 -14.05
C VAL A 132 1.08 6.90 -12.58
N GLY A 133 1.39 5.64 -12.29
CA GLY A 133 1.45 5.10 -10.94
C GLY A 133 0.24 4.24 -10.57
N MET A 134 -0.18 4.31 -9.31
CA MET A 134 -1.28 3.50 -8.80
C MET A 134 -2.64 4.02 -9.27
N ILE A 135 -3.36 3.19 -10.01
CA ILE A 135 -4.70 3.49 -10.54
C ILE A 135 -5.78 2.98 -9.60
N LYS A 136 -5.56 1.81 -9.01
CA LYS A 136 -6.52 1.16 -8.12
C LYS A 136 -5.79 0.29 -7.11
N GLN A 137 -6.34 0.19 -5.91
CA GLN A 137 -5.92 -0.78 -4.90
C GLN A 137 -7.13 -1.43 -4.26
N GLU A 138 -7.04 -2.71 -3.97
CA GLU A 138 -8.03 -3.49 -3.24
C GLU A 138 -7.35 -4.30 -2.13
N SER A 139 -8.01 -4.34 -0.96
CA SER A 139 -7.56 -5.14 0.18
C SER A 139 -8.66 -6.13 0.56
N TYR A 140 -8.25 -7.34 0.89
CA TYR A 140 -9.16 -8.45 1.17
C TYR A 140 -8.91 -9.04 2.56
N ASN A 141 -9.93 -9.65 3.15
CA ASN A 141 -9.74 -10.47 4.34
C ASN A 141 -9.23 -11.88 3.96
N LYS A 142 -8.88 -12.67 4.96
CA LYS A 142 -8.41 -14.06 4.79
C LYS A 142 -9.35 -14.98 3.99
N ASN A 143 -10.63 -14.62 3.88
CA ASN A 143 -11.65 -15.37 3.15
C ASN A 143 -11.87 -14.82 1.72
N GLY A 144 -11.02 -13.91 1.26
CA GLY A 144 -11.12 -13.27 -0.06
C GLY A 144 -12.22 -12.21 -0.20
N LYS A 145 -12.87 -11.80 0.90
CA LYS A 145 -13.89 -10.75 0.86
C LYS A 145 -13.24 -9.37 0.85
N LEU A 146 -13.67 -8.52 -0.08
CA LEU A 146 -13.21 -7.12 -0.19
C LEU A 146 -13.46 -6.35 1.12
N MET A 147 -12.40 -5.74 1.65
CA MET A 147 -12.44 -4.93 2.86
C MET A 147 -12.40 -3.44 2.56
N GLY A 148 -11.67 -3.04 1.55
CA GLY A 148 -11.53 -1.66 1.12
C GLY A 148 -10.96 -1.57 -0.28
N SER A 149 -11.24 -0.45 -0.95
CA SER A 149 -10.67 -0.14 -2.25
C SER A 149 -10.33 1.35 -2.35
N MET A 150 -9.27 1.65 -3.09
CA MET A 150 -8.90 2.99 -3.54
C MET A 150 -8.87 3.01 -5.06
N VAL A 151 -9.26 4.14 -5.65
CA VAL A 151 -9.18 4.38 -7.09
C VAL A 151 -8.69 5.80 -7.35
N LEU A 152 -7.92 5.97 -8.42
CA LEU A 152 -7.50 7.28 -8.89
C LEU A 152 -8.70 8.06 -9.39
N THR A 153 -8.95 9.23 -8.83
CA THR A 153 -10.12 10.06 -9.16
C THR A 153 -9.79 11.22 -10.08
N LYS A 154 -8.53 11.65 -10.11
CA LYS A 154 -8.05 12.73 -10.96
C LYS A 154 -6.57 12.50 -11.28
N TYR A 155 -6.19 12.78 -12.51
CA TYR A 155 -4.81 12.76 -12.99
C TYR A 155 -4.57 13.98 -13.89
N SER A 156 -3.45 14.68 -13.69
CA SER A 156 -2.99 15.77 -14.56
C SER A 156 -1.52 15.54 -14.86
N LYS A 157 -1.16 15.61 -16.12
CA LYS A 157 0.25 15.68 -16.58
C LYS A 157 0.78 17.07 -16.40
#